data_4e43f7fc9d5526bd61bb16c9fa9c4bae
#
_entry.id   4e43f7fc9d5526bd61bb16c9fa9c4bae
#
_cell.length_a   1.000
_cell.length_b   1.000
_cell.length_c   1.000
_cell.angle_alpha   90.00
_cell.angle_beta   90.00
_cell.angle_gamma   90.00
#
_symmetry.space_group_name_H-M   'P 1'
#
loop_
_entity.id
_entity.type
_entity.pdbx_description
1 polymer ?
#
loop_
_entity_poly.entity_id
_entity_poly.type
_entity_poly.pdbx_seq_one_letter_code
_entity_poly.pdbx_strand_id
1 'polypeptide(L)' 'MSQVDLQIGYKIKTKRRKLGITQANLAKKLSISPSYLNLIESAKRKVNVDLLLKLANELNIEISDISKKTDTNLYQN' A
#
# COMPACT_ATOMS: atom_id res chain seq x y z
N MET A 1 -4.76 3.96 14.83
CA MET A 1 -4.05 3.40 13.67
C MET A 1 -2.57 3.38 13.90
N SER A 2 -1.92 2.34 13.46
CA SER A 2 -0.47 2.26 13.61
C SER A 2 0.20 3.16 12.58
N GLN A 3 1.42 3.57 12.90
CA GLN A 3 2.22 4.39 12.00
C GLN A 3 2.56 3.62 10.71
N VAL A 4 2.70 2.31 10.82
CA VAL A 4 2.97 1.46 9.66
C VAL A 4 1.80 1.50 8.68
N ASP A 5 0.57 1.40 9.18
CA ASP A 5 -0.62 1.45 8.34
C ASP A 5 -0.72 2.79 7.62
N LEU A 6 -0.41 3.88 8.31
CA LEU A 6 -0.42 5.21 7.71
C LEU A 6 0.60 5.31 6.59
N GLN A 7 1.78 4.76 6.80
CA GLN A 7 2.83 4.81 5.80
C GLN A 7 2.51 3.97 4.58
N ILE A 8 1.95 2.79 4.79
CA ILE A 8 1.55 1.92 3.68
C ILE A 8 0.49 2.61 2.84
N GLY A 9 -0.54 3.14 3.48
CA GLY A 9 -1.61 3.84 2.76
C GLY A 9 -1.09 5.03 1.97
N TYR A 10 -0.24 5.82 2.59
CA TYR A 10 0.34 6.99 1.95
C TYR A 10 1.18 6.62 0.73
N LYS A 11 2.00 5.60 0.86
CA LYS A 11 2.85 5.17 -0.25
C LYS A 11 2.05 4.62 -1.41
N ILE A 12 1.00 3.87 -1.11
CA ILE A 12 0.11 3.35 -2.14
C ILE A 12 -0.53 4.50 -2.90
N LYS A 13 -1.10 5.44 -2.18
CA LYS A 13 -1.78 6.59 -2.78
C LYS A 13 -0.83 7.43 -3.62
N THR A 14 0.33 7.73 -3.06
CA THR A 14 1.33 8.57 -3.73
C THR A 14 1.82 7.91 -5.01
N LYS A 15 2.15 6.63 -4.94
CA LYS A 15 2.65 5.92 -6.11
C LYS A 15 1.57 5.78 -7.17
N ARG A 16 0.35 5.48 -6.74
CA ARG A 16 -0.78 5.38 -7.66
C ARG A 16 -0.96 6.69 -8.44
N ARG A 17 -0.94 7.81 -7.73
CA ARG A 17 -1.09 9.12 -8.36
C ARG A 17 0.08 9.44 -9.30
N LYS A 18 1.26 9.06 -8.89
CA LYS A 18 2.46 9.29 -9.70
C LYS A 18 2.36 8.55 -11.04
N LEU A 19 1.77 7.37 -11.01
CA LEU A 19 1.59 6.55 -12.22
C LEU A 19 0.36 6.95 -13.03
N GLY A 20 -0.42 7.91 -12.54
CA GLY A 20 -1.61 8.37 -13.22
C GLY A 20 -2.75 7.37 -13.21
N ILE A 21 -2.77 6.48 -12.21
CA ILE A 21 -3.80 5.45 -12.12
C ILE A 21 -4.89 5.92 -11.17
N THR A 22 -6.16 5.81 -11.58
CA THR A 22 -7.28 6.16 -10.72
C THR A 22 -7.51 5.06 -9.68
N GLN A 23 -8.16 5.43 -8.57
CA GLN A 23 -8.55 4.43 -7.57
C GLN A 23 -9.41 3.33 -8.20
N ALA A 24 -10.35 3.71 -9.06
CA ALA A 24 -11.25 2.76 -9.68
C ALA A 24 -10.47 1.76 -10.54
N ASN A 25 -9.52 2.24 -11.31
CA ASN A 25 -8.73 1.36 -12.17
C ASN A 25 -7.85 0.43 -11.37
N LEU A 26 -7.20 0.95 -10.33
CA LEU A 26 -6.35 0.10 -9.49
C LEU A 26 -7.18 -0.95 -8.75
N ALA A 27 -8.32 -0.54 -8.19
CA ALA A 27 -9.19 -1.46 -7.49
C ALA A 27 -9.64 -2.59 -8.41
N LYS A 28 -9.96 -2.27 -9.65
CA LYS A 28 -10.36 -3.27 -10.63
C LYS A 28 -9.24 -4.28 -10.87
N LYS A 29 -8.02 -3.80 -11.03
CA LYS A 29 -6.86 -4.68 -11.21
C LYS A 29 -6.62 -5.60 -10.03
N LEU A 30 -6.96 -5.12 -8.83
CA LEU A 30 -6.77 -5.88 -7.59
C LEU A 30 -7.99 -6.72 -7.23
N SER A 31 -9.07 -6.62 -8.00
CA SER A 31 -10.34 -7.32 -7.74
C SER A 31 -10.94 -6.93 -6.39
N ILE A 32 -10.83 -5.66 -6.05
CA ILE A 32 -11.44 -5.10 -4.83
C ILE A 32 -12.28 -3.90 -5.21
N SER A 33 -13.13 -3.45 -4.29
CA SER A 33 -13.94 -2.26 -4.53
C SER A 33 -13.09 -1.00 -4.39
N PRO A 34 -13.45 0.08 -5.13
CA PRO A 34 -12.77 1.37 -4.92
C PRO A 34 -12.91 1.89 -3.51
N SER A 35 -14.05 1.63 -2.86
CA SER A 35 -14.26 2.03 -1.47
C SER A 35 -13.27 1.36 -0.53
N TYR A 36 -13.02 0.07 -0.75
CA TYR A 36 -12.06 -0.65 0.05
C TYR A 36 -10.64 -0.09 -0.15
N LEU A 37 -10.27 0.17 -1.40
CA LEU A 37 -8.98 0.76 -1.69
C LEU A 37 -8.84 2.13 -1.04
N ASN A 38 -9.88 2.93 -1.06
CA ASN A 38 -9.87 4.23 -0.40
C ASN A 38 -9.61 4.10 1.09
N LEU A 39 -10.22 3.11 1.74
CA LEU A 39 -10.00 2.87 3.17
C LEU A 39 -8.56 2.45 3.45
N ILE A 40 -7.96 1.67 2.56
CA ILE A 40 -6.56 1.28 2.70
C ILE A 40 -5.66 2.50 2.55
N GLU A 41 -5.90 3.31 1.54
CA GLU A 41 -5.08 4.50 1.28
C GLU A 41 -5.17 5.52 2.40
N SER A 42 -6.31 5.60 3.07
CA SER A 42 -6.51 6.50 4.20
C SER A 42 -6.16 5.86 5.54
N ALA A 43 -5.63 4.64 5.52
CA ALA A 43 -5.20 3.89 6.70
C ALA A 43 -6.34 3.55 7.66
N LYS A 44 -7.56 3.47 7.15
CA LYS A 44 -8.72 3.08 7.96
C LYS A 44 -8.97 1.58 7.92
N ARG A 45 -8.29 0.86 7.06
CA ARG A 45 -8.34 -0.59 6.96
C ARG A 45 -6.93 -1.11 6.74
N LYS A 46 -6.63 -2.24 7.38
CA LYS A 46 -5.34 -2.89 7.18
C LYS A 46 -5.36 -3.66 5.87
N VAL A 47 -4.18 -3.76 5.26
CA VAL A 47 -4.01 -4.56 4.07
C VAL A 47 -3.36 -5.88 4.47
N ASN A 48 -3.90 -7.00 3.98
CA ASN A 48 -3.29 -8.29 4.26
C ASN A 48 -2.10 -8.51 3.33
N VAL A 49 -1.31 -9.55 3.62
CA VAL A 49 -0.07 -9.80 2.90
C VAL A 49 -0.31 -10.05 1.41
N ASP A 50 -1.33 -10.84 1.10
CA ASP A 50 -1.64 -11.15 -0.31
C ASP A 50 -1.94 -9.89 -1.10
N LEU A 51 -2.77 -9.02 -0.54
CA LEU A 51 -3.14 -7.78 -1.21
C LEU A 51 -1.95 -6.83 -1.29
N LEU A 52 -1.12 -6.80 -0.24
CA LEU A 52 0.08 -5.97 -0.24
C LEU A 52 1.02 -6.38 -1.37
N LEU A 53 1.20 -7.67 -1.58
CA LEU A 53 2.05 -8.18 -2.66
C LEU A 53 1.47 -7.79 -4.02
N LYS A 54 0.16 -7.88 -4.18
CA LYS A 54 -0.49 -7.48 -5.43
C LYS A 54 -0.33 -5.99 -5.67
N LEU A 55 -0.50 -5.18 -4.62
CA LEU A 55 -0.32 -3.74 -4.71
C LEU A 55 1.10 -3.39 -5.10
N ALA A 56 2.07 -4.02 -4.47
CA ALA A 56 3.48 -3.76 -4.77
C ALA A 56 3.79 -4.11 -6.23
N ASN A 57 3.24 -5.22 -6.72
CA ASN A 57 3.45 -5.63 -8.09
C ASN A 57 2.81 -4.66 -9.07
N GLU A 58 1.56 -4.28 -8.83
CA GLU A 58 0.84 -3.37 -9.74
C GLU A 58 1.42 -1.97 -9.75
N LEU A 59 1.91 -1.50 -8.62
CA LEU A 59 2.46 -0.15 -8.51
C LEU A 59 3.97 -0.11 -8.64
N ASN A 60 4.59 -1.28 -8.82
CA ASN A 60 6.04 -1.38 -8.96
C ASN A 60 6.75 -0.79 -7.74
N ILE A 61 6.27 -1.15 -6.55
CA ILE A 61 6.84 -0.73 -5.29
C ILE A 61 7.63 -1.87 -4.68
N GLU A 62 8.81 -1.57 -4.16
CA GLU A 62 9.57 -2.56 -3.41
C GLU A 62 8.92 -2.76 -2.04
N ILE A 63 8.72 -4.02 -1.66
CA ILE A 63 8.16 -4.32 -0.34
C ILE A 63 9.05 -3.74 0.75
N SER A 64 10.35 -3.78 0.55
CA SER A 64 11.30 -3.21 1.51
C SER A 64 11.10 -1.72 1.72
N ASP A 65 10.64 -1.01 0.71
CA ASP A 65 10.35 0.43 0.86
C ASP A 65 9.16 0.68 1.77
N ILE A 66 8.18 -0.20 1.72
CA ILE A 66 7.00 -0.07 2.56
C ILE A 66 7.32 -0.36 4.03
N SER A 67 8.09 -1.41 4.27
CA SER A 67 8.39 -1.87 5.62
C SER A 67 9.71 -1.35 6.16
N LYS A 68 10.31 -0.42 5.46
CA LYS A 68 11.67 0.03 5.75
C LYS A 68 11.90 0.45 7.20
N LYS A 69 10.97 1.20 7.77
CA LYS A 69 11.13 1.64 9.15
C LYS A 69 11.00 0.50 10.16
N THR A 70 10.15 -0.45 9.84
CA THR A 70 9.98 -1.61 10.68
C THR A 70 11.23 -2.49 10.67
N ASP A 71 11.78 -2.68 9.47
CA ASP A 71 12.93 -3.56 9.29
C ASP A 71 14.21 -3.00 9.88
N THR A 72 14.34 -1.70 9.92
CA THR A 72 15.57 -1.05 10.40
C THR A 72 15.98 -1.57 11.77
N ASN A 73 15.04 -1.70 12.67
CA ASN A 73 15.35 -2.16 14.00
C ASN A 73 15.79 -3.61 14.05
N LEU A 74 15.30 -4.42 13.15
CA LEU A 74 15.63 -5.84 13.11
C LEU A 74 17.04 -6.07 12.64
N TYR A 75 17.52 -5.27 11.71
CA TYR A 75 18.80 -5.50 11.09
C TYR A 75 19.97 -4.80 11.76
N GLN A 76 19.69 -3.97 12.70
CA GLN A 76 20.75 -3.24 13.38
C GLN A 76 21.27 -3.92 14.63
N ASN A 77 20.75 -5.05 14.93
CA ASN A 77 21.21 -5.79 16.12
C ASN A 77 22.53 -6.52 15.89
#